data_ebac59b7da0944f6789e0456159179f2
#
_entry.id   ebac59b7da0944f6789e0456159179f2
#
_cell.length_a   1.000
_cell.length_b   1.000
_cell.length_c   1.000
_cell.angle_alpha   90.00
_cell.angle_beta   90.00
_cell.angle_gamma   90.00
#
_symmetry.space_group_name_H-M   'P 1'
#
loop_
_entity.id
_entity.type
_entity.pdbx_description
1 polymer ?
#
loop_
_entity_poly.entity_id
_entity_poly.type
_entity_poly.pdbx_seq_one_letter_code
_entity_poly.pdbx_strand_id
1 'polypeptide(L)'
;MLDTIQVIIQCTRKWGENRLDIYRGDSFQILVDNPIQALRITLLIRAGLQAKSPTAFRWDARVALGLGTIDFEREQSVIESDGEAFRNSGWEFDKLGRSKKLAIRTPWENFNEEFIVSTALVDDIVSNWTITQAQAIFLFLSTGN
;
A
#
# COMPACT_ATOMS: atom_id res chain seq x y z
N MET A 1 -11.46 -7.42 -7.73
CA MET A 1 -10.54 -6.78 -6.76
C MET A 1 -9.51 -5.87 -7.44
N LEU A 2 -8.81 -6.34 -8.45
CA LEU A 2 -7.78 -5.52 -9.12
C LEU A 2 -8.34 -4.28 -9.81
N ASP A 3 -9.52 -4.39 -10.44
CA ASP A 3 -10.19 -3.23 -11.04
C ASP A 3 -10.50 -2.16 -9.98
N THR A 4 -10.83 -2.58 -8.77
CA THR A 4 -11.05 -1.67 -7.64
C THR A 4 -9.76 -0.94 -7.27
N ILE A 5 -8.63 -1.64 -7.25
CA ILE A 5 -7.32 -1.01 -6.99
C ILE A 5 -7.01 0.05 -8.05
N GLN A 6 -7.27 -0.23 -9.32
CA GLN A 6 -7.08 0.75 -10.39
C GLN A 6 -7.91 2.02 -10.17
N VAL A 7 -9.16 1.87 -9.79
CA VAL A 7 -10.04 3.02 -9.48
C VAL A 7 -9.52 3.80 -8.28
N ILE A 8 -9.08 3.11 -7.23
CA ILE A 8 -8.53 3.74 -6.04
C ILE A 8 -7.28 4.55 -6.38
N ILE A 9 -6.37 4.00 -7.17
CA ILE A 9 -5.15 4.69 -7.57
C ILE A 9 -5.46 5.95 -8.39
N GLN A 10 -6.49 5.92 -9.23
CA GLN A 10 -6.92 7.13 -9.94
C GLN A 10 -7.37 8.24 -8.99
N CYS A 11 -7.95 7.90 -7.85
CA CYS A 11 -8.32 8.90 -6.82
C CYS A 11 -7.09 9.55 -6.17
N THR A 12 -5.91 8.96 -6.30
CA THR A 12 -4.68 9.48 -5.69
C THR A 12 -3.91 10.46 -6.58
N ARG A 13 -4.38 10.75 -7.78
CA ARG A 13 -3.68 11.63 -8.74
C ARG A 13 -3.40 13.03 -8.19
N LYS A 14 -4.26 13.52 -7.32
CA LYS A 14 -4.07 14.82 -6.67
C LYS A 14 -2.85 14.88 -5.75
N TRP A 15 -2.28 13.73 -5.39
CA TRP A 15 -1.10 13.63 -4.51
C TRP A 15 0.18 13.24 -5.26
N GLY A 16 0.12 13.19 -6.58
CA GLY A 16 1.26 12.82 -7.41
C GLY A 16 0.89 11.82 -8.48
N GLU A 17 1.82 11.54 -9.37
CA GLU A 17 1.65 10.58 -10.44
C GLU A 17 2.06 9.19 -9.96
N ASN A 18 1.13 8.49 -9.34
CA ASN A 18 1.36 7.14 -8.82
C ASN A 18 1.17 6.10 -9.93
N ARG A 19 2.15 5.21 -10.08
CA ARG A 19 2.19 4.22 -11.15
C ARG A 19 1.87 2.84 -10.58
N LEU A 20 0.86 2.19 -11.15
CA LEU A 20 0.41 0.86 -10.77
C LEU A 20 0.73 -0.13 -11.87
N ASP A 21 1.38 -1.24 -11.50
CA ASP A 21 1.52 -2.42 -12.33
C ASP A 21 0.89 -3.62 -11.61
N ILE A 22 0.12 -4.39 -12.36
CA ILE A 22 -0.53 -5.61 -11.89
C ILE A 22 0.17 -6.80 -12.53
N TYR A 23 0.50 -7.82 -11.73
CA TYR A 23 1.15 -9.03 -12.21
C TYR A 23 0.71 -10.24 -11.40
N ARG A 24 0.89 -11.41 -11.98
CA ARG A 24 0.57 -12.70 -11.34
C ARG A 24 -0.84 -12.78 -10.75
N GLY A 25 -1.83 -12.29 -11.50
CA GLY A 25 -3.23 -12.43 -11.15
C GLY A 25 -3.71 -11.52 -10.04
N ASP A 26 -3.19 -11.68 -8.83
CA ASP A 26 -3.65 -10.97 -7.64
C ASP A 26 -2.60 -10.09 -6.99
N SER A 27 -1.45 -9.90 -7.64
CA SER A 27 -0.33 -9.13 -7.11
C SER A 27 -0.19 -7.79 -7.84
N PHE A 28 0.26 -6.78 -7.10
CA PHE A 28 0.47 -5.45 -7.68
C PHE A 28 1.69 -4.78 -7.06
N GLN A 29 2.25 -3.84 -7.79
CA GLN A 29 3.28 -2.91 -7.32
C GLN A 29 2.85 -1.48 -7.63
N ILE A 30 3.12 -0.57 -6.73
CA ILE A 30 2.84 0.85 -6.91
C ILE A 30 4.09 1.65 -6.62
N LEU A 31 4.48 2.48 -7.58
CA LEU A 31 5.49 3.49 -7.38
C LEU A 31 4.80 4.78 -6.97
N VAL A 32 5.03 5.20 -5.72
CA VAL A 32 4.43 6.41 -5.17
C VAL A 32 5.37 7.59 -5.40
N ASP A 33 4.89 8.59 -6.10
CA ASP A 33 5.66 9.76 -6.47
C ASP A 33 6.08 10.60 -5.25
N ASN A 34 5.17 10.81 -4.32
CA ASN A 34 5.45 11.59 -3.10
C ASN A 34 5.46 10.66 -1.88
N PRO A 35 6.64 10.42 -1.27
CA PRO A 35 6.74 9.49 -0.14
C PRO A 35 5.94 9.91 1.09
N ILE A 36 5.63 11.21 1.25
CA ILE A 36 4.77 11.68 2.34
C ILE A 36 3.36 11.08 2.24
N GLN A 37 2.90 10.78 1.05
CA GLN A 37 1.57 10.20 0.81
C GLN A 37 1.55 8.67 0.82
N ALA A 38 2.69 8.01 0.97
CA ALA A 38 2.79 6.56 0.80
C ALA A 38 1.89 5.78 1.79
N LEU A 39 1.91 6.14 3.06
CA LEU A 39 1.07 5.48 4.06
C LEU A 39 -0.41 5.76 3.83
N ARG A 40 -0.76 7.01 3.49
CA ARG A 40 -2.14 7.39 3.16
C ARG A 40 -2.68 6.55 2.00
N ILE A 41 -1.89 6.42 0.94
CA ILE A 41 -2.27 5.61 -0.23
C ILE A 41 -2.45 4.15 0.16
N THR A 42 -1.57 3.60 0.97
CA THR A 42 -1.68 2.23 1.48
C THR A 42 -2.98 2.02 2.26
N LEU A 43 -3.29 2.92 3.19
CA LEU A 43 -4.52 2.83 3.97
C LEU A 43 -5.76 3.03 3.09
N LEU A 44 -5.68 3.90 2.10
CA LEU A 44 -6.75 4.12 1.14
C LEU A 44 -7.05 2.86 0.33
N ILE A 45 -6.03 2.15 -0.12
CA ILE A 45 -6.18 0.87 -0.84
C ILE A 45 -6.88 -0.15 0.05
N ARG A 46 -6.42 -0.33 1.27
CA ARG A 46 -7.00 -1.30 2.19
C ARG A 46 -8.44 -0.94 2.56
N ALA A 47 -8.69 0.33 2.88
CA ALA A 47 -10.05 0.81 3.16
C ALA A 47 -10.99 0.63 1.95
N GLY A 48 -10.53 0.98 0.76
CA GLY A 48 -11.33 0.84 -0.46
C GLY A 48 -11.66 -0.61 -0.80
N LEU A 49 -10.70 -1.51 -0.66
CA LEU A 49 -10.93 -2.94 -0.87
C LEU A 49 -11.94 -3.50 0.14
N GLN A 50 -11.77 -3.19 1.41
CA GLN A 50 -12.69 -3.63 2.45
C GLN A 50 -14.10 -3.06 2.23
N ALA A 51 -14.20 -1.78 1.88
CA ALA A 51 -15.47 -1.11 1.61
C ALA A 51 -16.23 -1.70 0.42
N LYS A 52 -15.50 -2.22 -0.56
CA LYS A 52 -16.07 -2.84 -1.77
C LYS A 52 -16.13 -4.36 -1.70
N SER A 53 -15.93 -4.94 -0.53
CA SER A 53 -15.99 -6.40 -0.36
C SER A 53 -17.32 -6.95 -0.78
N PRO A 54 -17.34 -8.07 -1.54
CA PRO A 54 -18.58 -8.78 -1.84
C PRO A 54 -19.16 -9.41 -0.58
N THR A 55 -20.44 -9.82 -0.65
CA THR A 55 -21.15 -10.38 0.51
C THR A 55 -20.53 -11.69 1.00
N ALA A 56 -19.90 -12.46 0.10
CA ALA A 56 -19.43 -13.81 0.41
C ALA A 56 -18.10 -13.85 1.15
N PHE A 57 -17.23 -12.84 0.96
CA PHE A 57 -15.90 -12.79 1.58
C PHE A 57 -15.36 -11.38 1.61
N ARG A 58 -14.41 -11.17 2.52
CA ARG A 58 -13.82 -9.86 2.72
C ARG A 58 -12.58 -9.68 1.87
N TRP A 59 -12.50 -8.56 1.17
CA TRP A 59 -11.28 -8.13 0.48
C TRP A 59 -10.39 -7.33 1.41
N ASP A 60 -9.11 -7.52 1.28
CA ASP A 60 -8.06 -6.73 1.87
C ASP A 60 -6.78 -6.96 1.06
N ALA A 61 -5.71 -6.24 1.39
CA ALA A 61 -4.41 -6.41 0.74
C ALA A 61 -3.30 -6.50 1.78
N ARG A 62 -2.30 -7.33 1.49
CA ARG A 62 -1.02 -7.29 2.20
C ARG A 62 -0.12 -6.31 1.48
N VAL A 63 0.41 -5.34 2.20
CA VAL A 63 1.21 -4.26 1.63
C VAL A 63 2.51 -4.10 2.39
N ALA A 64 3.62 -4.08 1.66
CA ALA A 64 4.91 -3.70 2.21
C ALA A 64 5.33 -2.38 1.56
N LEU A 65 5.61 -1.39 2.39
CA LEU A 65 6.13 -0.10 1.98
C LEU A 65 7.65 -0.10 2.05
N GLY A 66 8.29 0.17 0.94
CA GLY A 66 9.74 0.40 0.89
C GLY A 66 10.03 1.85 0.53
N LEU A 67 10.83 2.52 1.34
CA LEU A 67 11.37 3.83 1.02
C LEU A 67 12.82 3.69 0.62
N GLY A 68 13.29 4.57 -0.25
CA GLY A 68 14.66 4.59 -0.70
C GLY A 68 14.81 5.18 -2.09
N THR A 69 16.01 5.09 -2.62
CA THR A 69 16.28 5.51 -4.00
C THR A 69 15.64 4.57 -5.00
N ILE A 70 15.34 5.09 -6.17
CA ILE A 70 14.71 4.35 -7.27
C ILE A 70 15.55 4.51 -8.52
N ASP A 71 15.94 3.37 -9.10
CA ASP A 71 16.70 3.30 -10.34
C ASP A 71 15.83 2.70 -11.43
N PHE A 72 15.26 3.54 -12.28
CA PHE A 72 14.52 3.08 -13.45
C PHE A 72 14.59 4.10 -14.56
N GLU A 73 14.50 3.62 -15.79
CA GLU A 73 14.33 4.46 -16.95
C GLU A 73 12.85 4.82 -17.12
N ARG A 74 12.60 5.97 -17.75
CA ARG A 74 11.28 6.58 -17.86
C ARG A 74 10.20 5.68 -18.47
N GLU A 75 10.60 4.73 -19.31
CA GLU A 75 9.69 3.84 -20.04
C GLU A 75 9.58 2.44 -19.44
N GLN A 76 10.35 2.14 -18.39
CA GLN A 76 10.25 0.85 -17.73
C GLN A 76 8.97 0.74 -16.93
N SER A 77 8.42 -0.47 -16.88
CA SER A 77 7.33 -0.77 -15.94
C SER A 77 7.82 -0.70 -14.50
N VAL A 78 6.91 -0.56 -13.54
CA VAL A 78 7.25 -0.59 -12.12
C VAL A 78 7.88 -1.93 -11.74
N ILE A 79 7.39 -3.03 -12.31
CA ILE A 79 7.90 -4.39 -12.05
C ILE A 79 9.36 -4.54 -12.48
N GLU A 80 9.75 -3.89 -13.57
CA GLU A 80 11.11 -3.95 -14.12
C GLU A 80 12.06 -2.93 -13.48
N SER A 81 11.54 -2.03 -12.67
CA SER A 81 12.34 -1.02 -12.00
C SER A 81 13.13 -1.62 -10.85
N ASP A 82 14.25 -1.00 -10.52
CA ASP A 82 15.11 -1.41 -9.42
C ASP A 82 15.38 -0.21 -8.51
N GLY A 83 16.13 -0.45 -7.46
CA GLY A 83 16.54 0.53 -6.49
C GLY A 83 16.25 0.11 -5.06
N GLU A 84 16.71 0.93 -4.13
CA GLU A 84 16.61 0.65 -2.70
C GLU A 84 15.16 0.51 -2.23
N ALA A 85 14.26 1.36 -2.72
CA ALA A 85 12.85 1.30 -2.34
C ALA A 85 12.22 -0.04 -2.75
N PHE A 86 12.49 -0.51 -3.96
CA PHE A 86 11.96 -1.79 -4.45
C PHE A 86 12.53 -2.97 -3.67
N ARG A 87 13.82 -2.97 -3.38
CA ARG A 87 14.44 -4.00 -2.56
C ARG A 87 13.86 -4.03 -1.15
N ASN A 88 13.69 -2.87 -0.52
CA ASN A 88 13.11 -2.74 0.81
C ASN A 88 11.67 -3.27 0.87
N SER A 89 10.83 -2.89 -0.09
CA SER A 89 9.45 -3.38 -0.13
C SER A 89 9.40 -4.89 -0.39
N GLY A 90 10.23 -5.41 -1.28
CA GLY A 90 10.30 -6.84 -1.59
C GLY A 90 10.70 -7.67 -0.38
N TRP A 91 11.72 -7.28 0.33
CA TRP A 91 12.18 -7.99 1.53
C TRP A 91 11.10 -8.02 2.62
N GLU A 92 10.47 -6.88 2.89
CA GLU A 92 9.40 -6.80 3.89
C GLU A 92 8.16 -7.57 3.46
N PHE A 93 7.82 -7.54 2.18
CA PHE A 93 6.69 -8.31 1.66
C PHE A 93 6.89 -9.82 1.87
N ASP A 94 8.09 -10.31 1.58
CA ASP A 94 8.41 -11.73 1.76
C ASP A 94 8.34 -12.15 3.23
N LYS A 95 8.59 -11.24 4.15
CA LYS A 95 8.55 -11.50 5.60
C LYS A 95 7.16 -11.39 6.23
N LEU A 96 6.18 -10.79 5.55
CA LEU A 96 4.86 -10.52 6.13
C LEU A 96 4.14 -11.78 6.60
N GLY A 97 4.30 -12.89 5.90
CA GLY A 97 3.55 -14.10 6.20
C GLY A 97 2.05 -13.93 6.01
N ARG A 98 1.26 -14.78 6.68
CA ARG A 98 -0.20 -14.78 6.54
C ARG A 98 -0.92 -13.90 7.55
N SER A 99 -0.32 -13.67 8.71
CA SER A 99 -0.96 -12.97 9.83
C SER A 99 -0.80 -11.45 9.78
N LYS A 100 0.22 -10.96 9.09
CA LYS A 100 0.53 -9.53 8.98
C LYS A 100 0.19 -9.03 7.58
N LYS A 101 -0.36 -7.83 7.51
CA LYS A 101 -0.77 -7.22 6.24
C LYS A 101 -0.14 -5.85 5.99
N LEU A 102 0.69 -5.36 6.91
CA LEU A 102 1.39 -4.10 6.74
C LEU A 102 2.81 -4.20 7.28
N ALA A 103 3.77 -3.77 6.48
CA ALA A 103 5.16 -3.57 6.91
C ALA A 103 5.73 -2.34 6.24
N ILE A 104 6.72 -1.71 6.91
CA ILE A 104 7.41 -0.53 6.41
C ILE A 104 8.91 -0.75 6.60
N ARG A 105 9.68 -0.48 5.56
CA ARG A 105 11.14 -0.48 5.64
C ARG A 105 11.70 0.76 4.97
N THR A 106 12.62 1.41 5.67
CA THR A 106 13.34 2.60 5.20
C THR A 106 14.84 2.34 5.22
N PRO A 107 15.67 3.25 4.62
CA PRO A 107 17.12 3.15 4.75
C PRO A 107 17.66 3.38 6.16
N TRP A 108 16.81 3.89 7.06
CA TRP A 108 17.23 4.26 8.42
C TRP A 108 16.81 3.19 9.44
N GLU A 109 17.77 2.42 9.91
CA GLU A 109 17.50 1.28 10.80
C GLU A 109 16.85 1.71 12.11
N ASN A 110 17.28 2.83 12.70
CA ASN A 110 16.66 3.37 13.92
C ASN A 110 15.18 3.67 13.73
N PHE A 111 14.81 4.22 12.57
CA PHE A 111 13.42 4.47 12.22
C PHE A 111 12.66 3.15 12.12
N ASN A 112 13.22 2.17 11.42
CA ASN A 112 12.59 0.85 11.24
C ASN A 112 12.30 0.18 12.59
N GLU A 113 13.25 0.19 13.50
CA GLU A 113 13.09 -0.38 14.84
C GLU A 113 12.01 0.34 15.65
N GLU A 114 12.02 1.66 15.64
CA GLU A 114 11.05 2.46 16.40
C GLU A 114 9.61 2.27 15.91
N PHE A 115 9.42 2.09 14.62
CA PHE A 115 8.09 1.99 14.02
C PHE A 115 7.54 0.56 13.91
N ILE A 116 8.25 -0.46 14.38
CA ILE A 116 7.75 -1.84 14.38
C ILE A 116 6.42 -1.95 15.12
N VAL A 117 6.36 -1.41 16.35
CA VAL A 117 5.17 -1.50 17.19
C VAL A 117 4.04 -0.65 16.63
N SER A 118 4.32 0.58 16.20
CA SER A 118 3.31 1.47 15.62
C SER A 118 2.69 0.86 14.36
N THR A 119 3.52 0.26 13.50
CA THR A 119 3.05 -0.39 12.28
C THR A 119 2.16 -1.59 12.59
N ALA A 120 2.53 -2.39 13.60
CA ALA A 120 1.72 -3.53 14.02
C ALA A 120 0.36 -3.08 14.59
N LEU A 121 0.32 -1.99 15.35
CA LEU A 121 -0.93 -1.43 15.87
C LEU A 121 -1.83 -0.91 14.76
N VAL A 122 -1.27 -0.20 13.80
CA VAL A 122 -2.02 0.29 12.64
C VAL A 122 -2.59 -0.91 11.85
N ASP A 123 -1.78 -1.92 11.60
CA ASP A 123 -2.21 -3.13 10.89
C ASP A 123 -3.36 -3.82 11.62
N ASP A 124 -3.29 -3.94 12.93
CA ASP A 124 -4.35 -4.55 13.73
C ASP A 124 -5.66 -3.76 13.62
N ILE A 125 -5.60 -2.45 13.74
CA ILE A 125 -6.77 -1.58 13.59
C ILE A 125 -7.38 -1.73 12.18
N VAL A 126 -6.57 -1.63 11.15
CA VAL A 126 -7.04 -1.69 9.76
C VAL A 126 -7.62 -3.07 9.43
N SER A 127 -6.98 -4.13 9.89
CA SER A 127 -7.44 -5.50 9.65
C SER A 127 -8.79 -5.80 10.32
N ASN A 128 -9.17 -5.03 11.35
CA ASN A 128 -10.40 -5.22 12.11
C ASN A 128 -11.49 -4.19 11.82
N TRP A 129 -11.32 -3.33 10.82
CA TRP A 129 -12.42 -2.44 10.42
C TRP A 129 -13.64 -3.23 9.98
N THR A 130 -14.82 -2.75 10.37
CA THR A 130 -16.06 -3.19 9.73
C THR A 130 -16.17 -2.57 8.33
N ILE A 131 -17.05 -3.11 7.50
CA ILE A 131 -17.29 -2.54 6.15
C ILE A 131 -17.73 -1.07 6.28
N THR A 132 -18.59 -0.75 7.21
CA THR A 132 -19.04 0.63 7.45
C THR A 132 -17.90 1.55 7.86
N GLN A 133 -17.02 1.08 8.75
CA GLN A 133 -15.83 1.84 9.13
C GLN A 133 -14.89 2.05 7.94
N ALA A 134 -14.66 1.02 7.15
CA ALA A 134 -13.82 1.11 5.96
C ALA A 134 -14.39 2.11 4.95
N GLN A 135 -15.70 2.14 4.74
CA GLN A 135 -16.36 3.11 3.88
C GLN A 135 -16.14 4.53 4.37
N ALA A 136 -16.30 4.78 5.67
CA ALA A 136 -16.10 6.10 6.27
C ALA A 136 -14.65 6.56 6.15
N ILE A 137 -13.70 5.67 6.44
CA ILE A 137 -12.26 5.95 6.33
C ILE A 137 -11.86 6.20 4.88
N PHE A 138 -12.35 5.40 3.95
CA PHE A 138 -12.09 5.60 2.53
C PHE A 138 -12.55 6.99 2.08
N LEU A 139 -13.77 7.38 2.44
CA LEU A 139 -14.30 8.69 2.11
C LEU A 139 -13.43 9.81 2.71
N PHE A 140 -13.09 9.69 3.98
CA PHE A 140 -12.24 10.67 4.67
C PHE A 140 -10.87 10.82 4.00
N LEU A 141 -10.19 9.71 3.73
CA LEU A 141 -8.85 9.74 3.14
C LEU A 141 -8.86 10.20 1.69
N SER A 142 -9.88 9.85 0.92
CA SER A 142 -9.97 10.20 -0.50
C SER A 142 -10.35 11.66 -0.75
N THR A 143 -11.07 12.30 0.18
CA THR A 143 -11.52 13.69 0.05
C THR A 143 -10.60 14.69 0.75
N GLY A 144 -9.67 14.23 1.59
CA GLY A 144 -8.73 15.10 2.28
C GLY A 144 -7.72 15.76 1.34
N ASN A 145 -7.22 16.91 1.74
CA ASN A 145 -6.21 17.67 1.01
C ASN A 145 -4.79 17.07 1.18
#